data_700269221c74f90b4719d85e9483a143
#
_entry.id   700269221c74f90b4719d85e9483a143
#
_cell.length_a   1.000
_cell.length_b   1.000
_cell.length_c   1.000
_cell.angle_alpha   90.00
_cell.angle_beta   90.00
_cell.angle_gamma   90.00
#
_symmetry.space_group_name_H-M   'P 1'
#
loop_
_entity.id
_entity.type
_entity.pdbx_description
1 polymer ?
#
loop_
_entity_poly.entity_id
_entity_poly.type
_entity_poly.pdbx_seq_one_letter_code
_entity_poly.pdbx_strand_id
1 'polypeptide(L)'
;MIYEINAHLKTKRRRKIMKKKLVSMILCVAMVATMAVGCGSGAKNSGSSNNDKVADATTEVSDALVEEMKSMVPDGDYSKYTIGFCGMTLNNEYHIIVANAVQQACNALGIKCEIQAGSQHASVEEQLTIIENYVSQGVDGIILVPAASEGLISALQECESANIPVINLDTKLDDSTLKTLGKDIPFYGTDNYVGGQLVGEEVAQMYPDGCKTAILRGVQGQTNDDDRYNGFLDKAGDVVDLVAEQHANWETDQGYTAIQNIIQANKDLQVIYCENDLMGIGAYQAVDEAGLTDQIKIFSYDGVTEGLQYVVDGKFVSTCAQQPIKMGKLGVANMAKIFAGKDAESYIDTGCELI
;
A
#
# COMPACT_ATOMS: atom_id res chain seq x y z
N MET A 1 36.34 10.13 -22.14
CA MET A 1 37.08 9.66 -20.95
C MET A 1 36.76 10.47 -19.69
N ILE A 2 36.96 11.81 -19.60
CA ILE A 2 36.63 12.60 -18.37
C ILE A 2 35.12 12.66 -18.11
N TYR A 3 34.28 12.71 -19.15
CA TYR A 3 32.81 12.73 -19.05
C TYR A 3 32.24 11.40 -18.54
N GLU A 4 32.81 10.27 -18.98
CA GLU A 4 32.42 8.92 -18.53
C GLU A 4 32.86 8.65 -17.08
N ILE A 5 34.04 9.14 -16.68
CA ILE A 5 34.50 9.02 -15.29
C ILE A 5 33.61 9.83 -14.35
N ASN A 6 33.17 11.02 -14.73
CA ASN A 6 32.25 11.87 -13.96
C ASN A 6 30.84 11.27 -13.87
N ALA A 7 30.34 10.64 -14.94
CA ALA A 7 29.05 9.93 -14.94
C ALA A 7 29.12 8.70 -14.00
N HIS A 8 30.20 7.92 -14.07
CA HIS A 8 30.41 6.75 -13.21
C HIS A 8 30.57 7.13 -11.72
N LEU A 9 31.24 8.25 -11.43
CA LEU A 9 31.38 8.76 -10.05
C LEU A 9 30.05 9.31 -9.50
N LYS A 10 29.22 9.97 -10.34
CA LYS A 10 27.87 10.43 -9.96
C LYS A 10 26.95 9.23 -9.66
N THR A 11 27.00 8.20 -10.49
CA THR A 11 26.22 6.96 -10.30
C THR A 11 26.64 6.21 -9.03
N LYS A 12 27.95 6.08 -8.78
CA LYS A 12 28.48 5.47 -7.53
C LYS A 12 28.10 6.26 -6.28
N ARG A 13 28.07 7.60 -6.36
CA ARG A 13 27.69 8.48 -5.24
C ARG A 13 26.19 8.42 -4.99
N ARG A 14 25.35 8.37 -6.03
CA ARG A 14 23.90 8.15 -5.93
C ARG A 14 23.60 6.79 -5.30
N ARG A 15 24.20 5.69 -5.78
CA ARG A 15 24.04 4.34 -5.19
C ARG A 15 24.44 4.29 -3.71
N LYS A 16 25.50 5.02 -3.29
CA LYS A 16 25.93 5.05 -1.88
C LYS A 16 24.99 5.86 -1.00
N ILE A 17 24.36 6.91 -1.52
CA ILE A 17 23.36 7.72 -0.81
C ILE A 17 22.04 6.94 -0.72
N MET A 18 21.61 6.30 -1.81
CA MET A 18 20.43 5.43 -1.84
C MET A 18 20.55 4.27 -0.85
N LYS A 19 21.71 3.54 -0.86
CA LYS A 19 21.93 2.46 0.12
C LYS A 19 21.83 2.93 1.57
N LYS A 20 22.25 4.17 1.90
CA LYS A 20 22.11 4.72 3.25
C LYS A 20 20.67 5.07 3.59
N LYS A 21 19.90 5.66 2.66
CA LYS A 21 18.47 5.96 2.83
C LYS A 21 17.67 4.65 2.96
N LEU A 22 17.95 3.67 2.11
CA LEU A 22 17.33 2.37 2.09
C LEU A 22 17.54 1.60 3.41
N VAL A 23 18.78 1.54 3.92
CA VAL A 23 19.07 0.92 5.21
C VAL A 23 18.35 1.64 6.35
N SER A 24 18.19 2.96 6.27
CA SER A 24 17.40 3.73 7.25
C SER A 24 15.91 3.41 7.16
N MET A 25 15.36 3.25 5.94
CA MET A 25 13.96 2.89 5.71
C MET A 25 13.65 1.46 6.17
N ILE A 26 14.49 0.50 5.80
CA ILE A 26 14.37 -0.90 6.25
C ILE A 26 14.45 -0.97 7.79
N LEU A 27 15.33 -0.18 8.43
CA LEU A 27 15.40 -0.12 9.89
C LEU A 27 14.12 0.42 10.52
N CYS A 28 13.48 1.42 9.91
CA CYS A 28 12.20 1.97 10.40
C CYS A 28 11.06 0.96 10.27
N VAL A 29 10.97 0.24 9.14
CA VAL A 29 9.94 -0.79 8.90
C VAL A 29 10.20 -2.00 9.80
N ALA A 30 11.48 -2.44 9.95
CA ALA A 30 11.84 -3.56 10.82
C ALA A 30 11.56 -3.27 12.31
N MET A 31 11.66 -2.02 12.78
CA MET A 31 11.29 -1.68 14.17
C MET A 31 9.79 -1.85 14.46
N VAL A 32 8.93 -1.65 13.47
CA VAL A 32 7.49 -1.90 13.61
C VAL A 32 7.17 -3.41 13.59
N ALA A 33 7.89 -4.20 12.77
CA ALA A 33 7.70 -5.64 12.64
C ALA A 33 8.28 -6.44 13.82
N THR A 34 9.37 -6.00 14.46
CA THR A 34 10.04 -6.73 15.57
C THR A 34 9.34 -6.60 16.92
N MET A 35 8.39 -5.70 17.09
CA MET A 35 7.59 -5.63 18.33
C MET A 35 6.51 -6.72 18.43
N ALA A 36 6.25 -7.49 17.36
CA ALA A 36 5.24 -8.54 17.31
C ALA A 36 5.72 -9.92 17.74
N VAL A 37 7.00 -10.12 18.15
CA VAL A 37 7.52 -11.43 18.61
C VAL A 37 7.74 -11.41 20.11
N GLY A 38 6.64 -11.50 20.86
CA GLY A 38 6.62 -11.87 22.29
C GLY A 38 6.52 -13.39 22.41
N CYS A 39 7.59 -14.06 22.85
CA CYS A 39 7.61 -15.48 23.15
C CYS A 39 6.57 -15.86 24.22
N GLY A 40 5.55 -16.62 23.84
CA GLY A 40 4.66 -17.34 24.71
C GLY A 40 4.50 -18.78 24.22
N SER A 41 5.21 -19.72 24.85
CA SER A 41 5.12 -21.15 24.59
C SER A 41 3.79 -21.72 25.10
N GLY A 42 2.93 -22.19 24.20
CA GLY A 42 1.72 -22.93 24.57
C GLY A 42 1.01 -23.46 23.33
N ALA A 43 1.32 -24.69 22.94
CA ALA A 43 0.65 -25.35 21.82
C ALA A 43 -0.84 -25.56 22.11
N LYS A 44 -1.73 -24.96 21.32
CA LYS A 44 -3.07 -25.42 21.03
C LYS A 44 -3.45 -25.13 19.59
N ASN A 45 -3.79 -26.21 18.92
CA ASN A 45 -4.27 -26.28 17.55
C ASN A 45 -5.64 -25.61 17.43
N SER A 46 -5.77 -24.56 16.62
CA SER A 46 -7.05 -24.13 16.00
C SER A 46 -6.74 -22.99 15.03
N GLY A 47 -7.45 -22.92 13.93
CA GLY A 47 -7.25 -22.03 12.79
C GLY A 47 -6.75 -20.62 13.14
N SER A 48 -5.59 -20.28 12.62
CA SER A 48 -4.99 -18.95 12.73
C SER A 48 -5.93 -17.94 12.08
N SER A 49 -6.52 -17.06 12.86
CA SER A 49 -7.20 -15.89 12.32
C SER A 49 -6.14 -14.90 11.85
N ASN A 50 -6.34 -14.26 10.68
CA ASN A 50 -5.40 -13.28 10.11
C ASN A 50 -5.09 -12.10 11.07
N ASN A 51 -5.88 -11.92 12.12
CA ASN A 51 -5.70 -10.85 13.11
C ASN A 51 -4.43 -11.00 13.97
N ASP A 52 -3.83 -12.21 14.03
CA ASP A 52 -2.60 -12.44 14.81
C ASP A 52 -1.36 -11.69 14.26
N LYS A 53 -1.46 -11.13 13.07
CA LYS A 53 -0.38 -10.38 12.40
C LYS A 53 -0.38 -8.88 12.75
N VAL A 54 -1.47 -8.37 13.30
CA VAL A 54 -1.60 -6.96 13.69
C VAL A 54 -1.25 -6.79 15.15
N ALA A 55 -0.60 -5.68 15.49
CA ALA A 55 -0.31 -5.31 16.86
C ALA A 55 -1.60 -5.28 17.70
N ASP A 56 -1.55 -5.93 18.84
CA ASP A 56 -2.73 -6.02 19.72
C ASP A 56 -2.94 -4.67 20.47
N ALA A 57 -4.13 -4.44 20.98
CA ALA A 57 -4.50 -3.24 21.71
C ALA A 57 -3.66 -3.02 22.98
N THR A 58 -3.00 -4.07 23.50
CA THR A 58 -2.11 -3.99 24.67
C THR A 58 -0.66 -3.67 24.33
N THR A 59 -0.31 -3.55 23.04
CA THR A 59 1.05 -3.23 22.60
C THR A 59 1.43 -1.84 23.10
N GLU A 60 2.51 -1.75 23.90
CA GLU A 60 3.05 -0.47 24.35
C GLU A 60 3.49 0.40 23.18
N VAL A 61 3.07 1.66 23.21
CA VAL A 61 3.50 2.67 22.24
C VAL A 61 4.63 3.50 22.81
N SER A 62 5.55 3.95 21.94
CA SER A 62 6.63 4.83 22.37
C SER A 62 6.11 6.23 22.77
N ASP A 63 6.77 6.86 23.74
CA ASP A 63 6.46 8.26 24.13
C ASP A 63 6.54 9.19 22.91
N ALA A 64 7.47 8.95 21.98
CA ALA A 64 7.61 9.75 20.77
C ALA A 64 6.35 9.66 19.87
N LEU A 65 5.74 8.47 19.73
CA LEU A 65 4.49 8.33 18.96
C LEU A 65 3.33 9.00 19.69
N VAL A 66 3.27 8.89 21.01
CA VAL A 66 2.24 9.58 21.83
C VAL A 66 2.31 11.10 21.63
N GLU A 67 3.51 11.69 21.73
CA GLU A 67 3.72 13.12 21.50
C GLU A 67 3.39 13.53 20.06
N GLU A 68 3.82 12.74 19.09
CA GLU A 68 3.50 12.96 17.66
C GLU A 68 1.98 13.00 17.46
N MET A 69 1.26 11.95 17.90
CA MET A 69 -0.19 11.86 17.70
C MET A 69 -0.94 12.97 18.44
N LYS A 70 -0.55 13.30 19.67
CA LYS A 70 -1.13 14.43 20.42
C LYS A 70 -0.92 15.77 19.72
N SER A 71 0.20 15.97 19.04
CA SER A 71 0.46 17.20 18.28
C SER A 71 -0.43 17.36 17.04
N MET A 72 -1.00 16.25 16.54
CA MET A 72 -1.84 16.22 15.34
C MET A 72 -3.34 16.43 15.62
N VAL A 73 -3.75 16.37 16.88
CA VAL A 73 -5.17 16.38 17.28
C VAL A 73 -5.44 17.50 18.28
N PRO A 74 -6.69 18.01 18.40
CA PRO A 74 -7.07 18.92 19.48
C PRO A 74 -6.86 18.28 20.85
N ASP A 75 -6.61 19.12 21.87
CA ASP A 75 -6.58 18.66 23.26
C ASP A 75 -7.93 18.03 23.64
N GLY A 76 -7.89 16.84 24.24
CA GLY A 76 -9.09 16.14 24.63
C GLY A 76 -8.83 14.73 25.17
N ASP A 77 -9.87 14.15 25.75
CA ASP A 77 -9.90 12.74 26.14
C ASP A 77 -10.62 11.93 25.04
N TYR A 78 -9.87 11.09 24.36
CA TYR A 78 -10.37 10.23 23.27
C TYR A 78 -10.66 8.81 23.73
N SER A 79 -10.43 8.44 25.00
CA SER A 79 -10.56 7.06 25.52
C SER A 79 -11.98 6.49 25.49
N LYS A 80 -12.97 7.35 25.34
CA LYS A 80 -14.38 6.97 25.22
C LYS A 80 -14.81 6.52 23.83
N TYR A 81 -13.96 6.73 22.80
CA TYR A 81 -14.30 6.43 21.42
C TYR A 81 -13.76 5.08 20.97
N THR A 82 -14.49 4.46 20.04
CA THR A 82 -14.13 3.23 19.37
C THR A 82 -14.07 3.47 17.86
N ILE A 83 -12.96 3.11 17.22
CA ILE A 83 -12.79 3.11 15.78
C ILE A 83 -12.83 1.67 15.27
N GLY A 84 -13.68 1.40 14.28
CA GLY A 84 -13.61 0.19 13.44
C GLY A 84 -12.67 0.40 12.27
N PHE A 85 -11.63 -0.41 12.15
CA PHE A 85 -10.80 -0.45 10.95
C PHE A 85 -11.26 -1.59 10.06
N CYS A 86 -11.76 -1.25 8.86
CA CYS A 86 -12.13 -2.22 7.83
C CYS A 86 -11.05 -2.24 6.74
N GLY A 87 -10.12 -3.21 6.84
CA GLY A 87 -9.03 -3.38 5.89
C GLY A 87 -9.44 -4.13 4.63
N MET A 88 -8.67 -3.97 3.55
CA MET A 88 -8.82 -4.76 2.34
C MET A 88 -8.50 -6.23 2.61
N THR A 89 -7.31 -6.50 3.12
CA THR A 89 -6.85 -7.83 3.55
C THR A 89 -5.71 -7.70 4.56
N LEU A 90 -5.43 -8.79 5.32
CA LEU A 90 -4.24 -8.91 6.17
C LEU A 90 -3.30 -10.03 5.68
N ASN A 91 -3.41 -10.42 4.41
CA ASN A 91 -2.50 -11.37 3.78
C ASN A 91 -1.30 -10.70 3.08
N ASN A 92 -1.34 -9.37 2.96
CA ASN A 92 -0.31 -8.55 2.32
C ASN A 92 0.40 -7.69 3.38
N GLU A 93 1.73 -7.66 3.36
CA GLU A 93 2.56 -6.88 4.31
C GLU A 93 2.19 -5.39 4.30
N TYR A 94 1.92 -4.79 3.13
CA TYR A 94 1.53 -3.40 3.00
C TYR A 94 0.29 -3.06 3.86
N HIS A 95 -0.77 -3.86 3.74
CA HIS A 95 -2.00 -3.66 4.51
C HIS A 95 -1.83 -3.96 6.00
N ILE A 96 -0.95 -4.91 6.36
CA ILE A 96 -0.57 -5.16 7.75
C ILE A 96 0.12 -3.91 8.34
N ILE A 97 1.00 -3.25 7.57
CA ILE A 97 1.66 -2.00 8.02
C ILE A 97 0.64 -0.89 8.23
N VAL A 98 -0.33 -0.71 7.31
CA VAL A 98 -1.42 0.28 7.49
C VAL A 98 -2.24 -0.02 8.74
N ALA A 99 -2.69 -1.28 8.92
CA ALA A 99 -3.48 -1.70 10.07
C ALA A 99 -2.71 -1.50 11.40
N ASN A 100 -1.44 -1.87 11.44
CA ASN A 100 -0.56 -1.64 12.58
C ASN A 100 -0.40 -0.15 12.89
N ALA A 101 -0.25 0.69 11.87
CA ALA A 101 -0.13 2.13 12.07
C ALA A 101 -1.43 2.73 12.64
N VAL A 102 -2.60 2.26 12.19
CA VAL A 102 -3.90 2.63 12.76
C VAL A 102 -4.00 2.19 14.21
N GLN A 103 -3.68 0.92 14.53
CA GLN A 103 -3.72 0.39 15.90
C GLN A 103 -2.80 1.17 16.84
N GLN A 104 -1.56 1.41 16.43
CA GLN A 104 -0.57 2.14 17.22
C GLN A 104 -0.99 3.62 17.45
N ALA A 105 -1.55 4.26 16.43
CA ALA A 105 -2.05 5.63 16.56
C ALA A 105 -3.27 5.70 17.48
N CYS A 106 -4.19 4.74 17.42
CA CYS A 106 -5.31 4.61 18.35
C CYS A 106 -4.81 4.41 19.79
N ASN A 107 -3.87 3.50 20.01
CA ASN A 107 -3.28 3.24 21.32
C ASN A 107 -2.62 4.50 21.89
N ALA A 108 -1.91 5.30 21.05
CA ALA A 108 -1.27 6.54 21.45
C ALA A 108 -2.25 7.61 21.94
N LEU A 109 -3.48 7.62 21.44
CA LEU A 109 -4.55 8.53 21.83
C LEU A 109 -5.53 7.91 22.85
N GLY A 110 -5.34 6.64 23.24
CA GLY A 110 -6.24 5.91 24.12
C GLY A 110 -7.57 5.50 23.47
N ILE A 111 -7.71 5.60 22.16
CA ILE A 111 -8.90 5.19 21.39
C ILE A 111 -8.94 3.66 21.31
N LYS A 112 -10.13 3.06 21.54
CA LYS A 112 -10.33 1.64 21.26
C LYS A 112 -10.35 1.42 19.76
N CYS A 113 -9.60 0.43 19.26
CA CYS A 113 -9.57 0.06 17.86
C CYS A 113 -10.00 -1.39 17.66
N GLU A 114 -10.93 -1.63 16.74
CA GLU A 114 -11.35 -2.96 16.34
C GLU A 114 -10.94 -3.17 14.88
N ILE A 115 -10.07 -4.17 14.63
CA ILE A 115 -9.50 -4.41 13.30
C ILE A 115 -10.12 -5.66 12.70
N GLN A 116 -10.75 -5.50 11.52
CA GLN A 116 -11.20 -6.59 10.66
C GLN A 116 -10.81 -6.29 9.22
N ALA A 117 -10.66 -7.31 8.40
CA ALA A 117 -10.33 -7.18 7.00
C ALA A 117 -10.91 -8.34 6.18
N GLY A 118 -11.05 -8.13 4.89
CA GLY A 118 -11.40 -9.18 3.95
C GLY A 118 -10.34 -10.28 3.89
N SER A 119 -10.73 -11.44 3.40
CA SER A 119 -9.82 -12.58 3.23
C SER A 119 -8.87 -12.44 2.04
N GLN A 120 -9.22 -11.61 1.04
CA GLN A 120 -8.47 -11.35 -0.18
C GLN A 120 -8.63 -9.89 -0.63
N HIS A 121 -7.81 -9.46 -1.61
CA HIS A 121 -7.80 -8.08 -2.12
C HIS A 121 -9.12 -7.65 -2.80
N ALA A 122 -9.97 -8.56 -3.24
CA ALA A 122 -11.24 -8.28 -3.90
C ALA A 122 -12.48 -8.69 -3.08
N SER A 123 -12.36 -8.86 -1.76
CA SER A 123 -13.44 -9.37 -0.88
C SER A 123 -14.47 -8.30 -0.51
N VAL A 124 -15.15 -7.71 -1.48
CA VAL A 124 -16.15 -6.64 -1.27
C VAL A 124 -17.29 -7.10 -0.34
N GLU A 125 -17.86 -8.29 -0.56
CA GLU A 125 -18.97 -8.83 0.25
C GLU A 125 -18.58 -9.02 1.73
N GLU A 126 -17.34 -9.42 2.00
CA GLU A 126 -16.85 -9.51 3.37
C GLU A 126 -16.73 -8.13 4.01
N GLN A 127 -16.28 -7.12 3.26
CA GLN A 127 -16.22 -5.74 3.76
C GLN A 127 -17.60 -5.15 4.04
N LEU A 128 -18.61 -5.42 3.19
CA LEU A 128 -19.99 -5.05 3.48
C LEU A 128 -20.42 -5.60 4.84
N THR A 129 -20.21 -6.90 5.08
CA THR A 129 -20.55 -7.55 6.36
C THR A 129 -19.77 -6.96 7.54
N ILE A 130 -18.49 -6.63 7.36
CA ILE A 130 -17.66 -6.02 8.41
C ILE A 130 -18.19 -4.64 8.78
N ILE A 131 -18.54 -3.81 7.80
CA ILE A 131 -19.07 -2.46 8.02
C ILE A 131 -20.44 -2.52 8.69
N GLU A 132 -21.36 -3.39 8.24
CA GLU A 132 -22.65 -3.63 8.86
C GLU A 132 -22.50 -4.05 10.34
N ASN A 133 -21.54 -4.92 10.64
CA ASN A 133 -21.25 -5.31 12.02
C ASN A 133 -20.76 -4.12 12.86
N TYR A 134 -19.87 -3.27 12.34
CA TYR A 134 -19.42 -2.08 13.05
C TYR A 134 -20.57 -1.09 13.30
N VAL A 135 -21.44 -0.88 12.32
CA VAL A 135 -22.65 -0.06 12.49
C VAL A 135 -23.55 -0.63 13.59
N SER A 136 -23.78 -1.95 13.60
CA SER A 136 -24.59 -2.64 14.61
C SER A 136 -23.98 -2.58 16.02
N GLN A 137 -22.64 -2.59 16.11
CA GLN A 137 -21.92 -2.46 17.38
C GLN A 137 -21.88 -1.02 17.90
N GLY A 138 -22.22 -0.04 17.05
CA GLY A 138 -22.21 1.37 17.39
C GLY A 138 -20.81 1.93 17.60
N VAL A 139 -19.85 1.59 16.73
CA VAL A 139 -18.53 2.24 16.74
C VAL A 139 -18.68 3.74 16.44
N ASP A 140 -17.79 4.56 16.96
CA ASP A 140 -17.88 6.02 16.81
C ASP A 140 -17.34 6.53 15.47
N GLY A 141 -16.54 5.72 14.76
CA GLY A 141 -16.01 6.04 13.44
C GLY A 141 -15.43 4.83 12.74
N ILE A 142 -15.38 4.86 11.42
CA ILE A 142 -14.82 3.79 10.60
C ILE A 142 -13.67 4.33 9.76
N ILE A 143 -12.52 3.62 9.79
CA ILE A 143 -11.41 3.81 8.86
C ILE A 143 -11.43 2.66 7.88
N LEU A 144 -11.58 2.97 6.58
CA LEU A 144 -11.83 2.01 5.51
C LEU A 144 -10.69 2.00 4.49
N VAL A 145 -10.17 0.81 4.20
CA VAL A 145 -9.34 0.54 3.01
C VAL A 145 -10.17 -0.31 2.06
N PRO A 146 -10.81 0.27 1.02
CA PRO A 146 -11.77 -0.45 0.20
C PRO A 146 -11.14 -1.57 -0.63
N ALA A 147 -11.81 -2.71 -0.75
CA ALA A 147 -11.47 -3.80 -1.66
C ALA A 147 -11.81 -3.50 -3.12
N ALA A 148 -12.66 -2.49 -3.35
CA ALA A 148 -12.97 -1.94 -4.68
C ALA A 148 -13.32 -0.46 -4.54
N SER A 149 -13.13 0.31 -5.59
CA SER A 149 -13.52 1.73 -5.63
C SER A 149 -15.03 1.90 -5.71
N GLU A 150 -15.74 0.88 -6.15
CA GLU A 150 -17.21 0.77 -6.21
C GLU A 150 -17.71 -0.39 -5.33
N GLY A 151 -19.03 -0.52 -5.19
CA GLY A 151 -19.66 -1.69 -4.57
C GLY A 151 -19.94 -1.59 -3.07
N LEU A 152 -19.42 -0.57 -2.37
CA LEU A 152 -19.64 -0.37 -0.93
C LEU A 152 -20.75 0.63 -0.58
N ILE A 153 -21.53 1.10 -1.57
CA ILE A 153 -22.51 2.17 -1.41
C ILE A 153 -23.52 1.87 -0.31
N SER A 154 -24.08 0.65 -0.25
CA SER A 154 -25.09 0.26 0.75
C SER A 154 -24.55 0.40 2.18
N ALA A 155 -23.37 -0.12 2.45
CA ALA A 155 -22.74 -0.03 3.77
C ALA A 155 -22.36 1.41 4.15
N LEU A 156 -21.92 2.22 3.17
CA LEU A 156 -21.65 3.65 3.41
C LEU A 156 -22.90 4.45 3.72
N GLN A 157 -24.05 4.12 3.08
CA GLN A 157 -25.37 4.70 3.41
C GLN A 157 -25.86 4.30 4.80
N GLU A 158 -25.56 3.09 5.27
CA GLU A 158 -25.83 2.66 6.64
C GLU A 158 -24.99 3.45 7.65
N CYS A 159 -23.70 3.64 7.38
CA CYS A 159 -22.84 4.50 8.21
C CYS A 159 -23.41 5.92 8.31
N GLU A 160 -23.84 6.51 7.18
CA GLU A 160 -24.45 7.84 7.17
C GLU A 160 -25.73 7.88 7.99
N SER A 161 -26.63 6.90 7.82
CA SER A 161 -27.88 6.79 8.56
C SER A 161 -27.68 6.65 10.07
N ALA A 162 -26.60 6.00 10.47
CA ALA A 162 -26.16 5.86 11.87
C ALA A 162 -25.35 7.05 12.39
N ASN A 163 -25.05 8.06 11.55
CA ASN A 163 -24.14 9.17 11.84
C ASN A 163 -22.72 8.74 12.23
N ILE A 164 -22.24 7.65 11.67
CA ILE A 164 -20.87 7.15 11.86
C ILE A 164 -19.99 7.74 10.76
N PRO A 165 -19.01 8.60 11.08
CA PRO A 165 -18.07 9.15 10.11
C PRO A 165 -17.17 8.05 9.54
N VAL A 166 -16.85 8.19 8.25
CA VAL A 166 -15.94 7.29 7.54
C VAL A 166 -14.74 8.09 7.03
N ILE A 167 -13.55 7.53 7.15
CA ILE A 167 -12.33 8.01 6.49
C ILE A 167 -11.84 6.90 5.57
N ASN A 168 -11.60 7.24 4.31
CA ASN A 168 -11.09 6.34 3.30
C ASN A 168 -9.56 6.44 3.22
N LEU A 169 -8.89 5.31 3.27
CA LEU A 169 -7.42 5.19 3.11
C LEU A 169 -7.07 4.37 1.86
N ASP A 170 -5.90 4.64 1.31
CA ASP A 170 -5.20 3.83 0.31
C ASP A 170 -5.90 3.73 -1.06
N THR A 171 -6.90 2.89 -1.19
CA THR A 171 -7.70 2.76 -2.41
C THR A 171 -8.86 3.75 -2.37
N LYS A 172 -8.85 4.72 -3.30
CA LYS A 172 -9.86 5.77 -3.33
C LYS A 172 -11.22 5.22 -3.79
N LEU A 173 -12.28 5.58 -3.06
CA LEU A 173 -13.64 5.45 -3.56
C LEU A 173 -13.81 6.33 -4.79
N ASP A 174 -14.45 5.82 -5.83
CA ASP A 174 -14.63 6.53 -7.08
C ASP A 174 -15.64 7.70 -6.98
N ASP A 175 -15.56 8.61 -7.91
CA ASP A 175 -16.43 9.80 -7.92
C ASP A 175 -17.90 9.44 -8.13
N SER A 176 -18.23 8.31 -8.80
CA SER A 176 -19.60 7.84 -9.00
C SER A 176 -20.22 7.32 -7.70
N THR A 177 -19.43 6.62 -6.89
CA THR A 177 -19.77 6.17 -5.53
C THR A 177 -20.07 7.37 -4.64
N LEU A 178 -19.17 8.36 -4.59
CA LEU A 178 -19.33 9.57 -3.78
C LEU A 178 -20.55 10.40 -4.24
N LYS A 179 -20.74 10.54 -5.55
CA LYS A 179 -21.90 11.21 -6.12
C LYS A 179 -23.21 10.51 -5.76
N THR A 180 -23.24 9.18 -5.79
CA THR A 180 -24.42 8.39 -5.42
C THR A 180 -24.72 8.49 -3.93
N LEU A 181 -23.67 8.52 -3.09
CA LEU A 181 -23.78 8.77 -1.66
C LEU A 181 -24.28 10.20 -1.36
N GLY A 182 -23.99 11.16 -2.26
CA GLY A 182 -24.34 12.58 -2.08
C GLY A 182 -23.46 13.28 -1.02
N LYS A 183 -22.31 12.71 -0.70
CA LYS A 183 -21.42 13.16 0.36
C LYS A 183 -19.96 12.84 0.03
N ASP A 184 -19.08 13.77 0.34
CA ASP A 184 -17.66 13.53 0.28
C ASP A 184 -17.18 12.73 1.50
N ILE A 185 -16.32 11.74 1.25
CA ILE A 185 -15.62 10.98 2.28
C ILE A 185 -14.14 11.39 2.23
N PRO A 186 -13.54 11.84 3.34
CA PRO A 186 -12.12 12.20 3.37
C PRO A 186 -11.25 11.04 2.91
N PHE A 187 -10.29 11.34 2.02
CA PHE A 187 -9.35 10.35 1.49
C PHE A 187 -7.91 10.70 1.82
N TYR A 188 -7.16 9.73 2.34
CA TYR A 188 -5.72 9.85 2.58
C TYR A 188 -5.00 8.66 1.97
N GLY A 189 -4.13 8.92 1.01
CA GLY A 189 -3.44 7.88 0.26
C GLY A 189 -2.34 8.47 -0.61
N THR A 190 -1.69 7.61 -1.37
CA THR A 190 -0.69 8.02 -2.36
C THR A 190 -1.38 8.53 -3.62
N ASP A 191 -0.85 9.61 -4.23
CA ASP A 191 -1.16 9.94 -5.61
C ASP A 191 -0.54 8.86 -6.52
N ASN A 192 -1.34 7.83 -6.83
CA ASN A 192 -0.90 6.66 -7.57
C ASN A 192 -0.55 6.99 -9.01
N TYR A 193 -1.18 8.02 -9.61
CA TYR A 193 -0.84 8.47 -10.96
C TYR A 193 0.58 9.08 -10.98
N VAL A 194 0.90 9.93 -10.02
CA VAL A 194 2.26 10.49 -9.85
C VAL A 194 3.27 9.39 -9.57
N GLY A 195 2.91 8.42 -8.73
CA GLY A 195 3.78 7.26 -8.46
C GLY A 195 4.07 6.44 -9.72
N GLY A 196 3.05 6.17 -10.54
CA GLY A 196 3.21 5.53 -11.86
C GLY A 196 4.11 6.34 -12.79
N GLN A 197 3.96 7.68 -12.81
CA GLN A 197 4.83 8.58 -13.59
C GLN A 197 6.30 8.45 -13.18
N LEU A 198 6.61 8.35 -11.87
CA LEU A 198 8.01 8.20 -11.40
C LEU A 198 8.66 6.93 -11.95
N VAL A 199 7.94 5.81 -11.95
CA VAL A 199 8.43 4.54 -12.52
C VAL A 199 8.57 4.65 -14.04
N GLY A 200 7.55 5.21 -14.70
CA GLY A 200 7.58 5.42 -16.17
C GLY A 200 8.72 6.31 -16.62
N GLU A 201 9.00 7.38 -15.88
CA GLU A 201 10.14 8.27 -16.17
C GLU A 201 11.49 7.53 -16.05
N GLU A 202 11.66 6.66 -15.06
CA GLU A 202 12.89 5.87 -14.92
C GLU A 202 13.05 4.90 -16.09
N VAL A 203 11.97 4.21 -16.50
CA VAL A 203 11.99 3.32 -17.69
C VAL A 203 12.35 4.10 -18.94
N ALA A 204 11.72 5.25 -19.17
CA ALA A 204 12.02 6.08 -20.34
C ALA A 204 13.48 6.58 -20.36
N GLN A 205 14.04 6.91 -19.20
CA GLN A 205 15.45 7.29 -19.10
C GLN A 205 16.42 6.12 -19.33
N MET A 206 16.03 4.90 -18.93
CA MET A 206 16.85 3.71 -19.09
C MET A 206 16.81 3.16 -20.51
N TYR A 207 15.68 3.29 -21.19
CA TYR A 207 15.42 2.73 -22.52
C TYR A 207 15.00 3.80 -23.54
N PRO A 208 15.82 4.84 -23.82
CA PRO A 208 15.43 5.93 -24.70
C PRO A 208 15.17 5.50 -26.16
N ASP A 209 15.71 4.35 -26.58
CA ASP A 209 15.53 3.80 -27.92
C ASP A 209 14.38 2.78 -28.02
N GLY A 210 13.66 2.57 -26.91
CA GLY A 210 12.52 1.66 -26.82
C GLY A 210 12.82 0.32 -26.12
N CYS A 211 11.77 -0.28 -25.54
CA CYS A 211 11.87 -1.58 -24.88
C CYS A 211 10.56 -2.37 -24.99
N LYS A 212 10.69 -3.71 -25.13
CA LYS A 212 9.54 -4.62 -25.01
C LYS A 212 9.18 -4.80 -23.56
N THR A 213 7.95 -4.43 -23.23
CA THR A 213 7.48 -4.32 -21.85
C THR A 213 6.25 -5.18 -21.62
N ALA A 214 6.20 -5.85 -20.48
CA ALA A 214 5.00 -6.43 -19.90
C ALA A 214 4.59 -5.64 -18.66
N ILE A 215 3.28 -5.53 -18.43
CA ILE A 215 2.72 -4.88 -17.23
C ILE A 215 1.88 -5.89 -16.46
N LEU A 216 2.18 -6.07 -15.18
CA LEU A 216 1.33 -6.77 -14.22
C LEU A 216 0.50 -5.76 -13.44
N ARG A 217 -0.80 -5.83 -13.66
CA ARG A 217 -1.80 -4.95 -13.06
C ARG A 217 -2.41 -5.54 -11.79
N GLY A 218 -2.96 -4.67 -10.96
CA GLY A 218 -3.64 -5.03 -9.73
C GLY A 218 -5.03 -5.65 -9.93
N VAL A 219 -5.96 -5.33 -9.06
CA VAL A 219 -7.37 -5.76 -9.14
C VAL A 219 -8.14 -4.81 -10.02
N GLN A 220 -8.78 -5.35 -11.05
CA GLN A 220 -9.61 -4.57 -11.96
C GLN A 220 -10.75 -3.84 -11.22
N GLY A 221 -10.91 -2.54 -11.49
CA GLY A 221 -11.93 -1.71 -10.87
C GLY A 221 -11.48 -1.01 -9.58
N GLN A 222 -10.20 -1.08 -9.25
CA GLN A 222 -9.59 -0.25 -8.23
C GLN A 222 -8.90 0.96 -8.88
N THR A 223 -9.13 2.17 -8.33
CA THR A 223 -8.56 3.41 -8.91
C THR A 223 -7.04 3.43 -8.88
N ASN A 224 -6.42 2.83 -7.86
CA ASN A 224 -4.95 2.74 -7.76
C ASN A 224 -4.32 1.86 -8.85
N ASP A 225 -5.02 0.82 -9.33
CA ASP A 225 -4.60 0.02 -10.48
C ASP A 225 -4.57 0.89 -11.75
N ASP A 226 -5.68 1.55 -12.06
CA ASP A 226 -5.76 2.41 -13.25
C ASP A 226 -4.81 3.61 -13.19
N ASP A 227 -4.65 4.24 -12.03
CA ASP A 227 -3.78 5.39 -11.84
C ASP A 227 -2.30 5.01 -12.03
N ARG A 228 -1.84 3.89 -11.46
CA ARG A 228 -0.45 3.41 -11.63
C ARG A 228 -0.15 3.08 -13.09
N TYR A 229 -1.09 2.41 -13.76
CA TYR A 229 -0.98 2.08 -15.18
C TYR A 229 -0.92 3.33 -16.06
N ASN A 230 -1.89 4.21 -15.91
CA ASN A 230 -1.99 5.41 -16.73
C ASN A 230 -0.81 6.37 -16.47
N GLY A 231 -0.40 6.53 -15.22
CA GLY A 231 0.77 7.32 -14.85
C GLY A 231 2.06 6.77 -15.46
N PHE A 232 2.25 5.47 -15.43
CA PHE A 232 3.40 4.81 -16.06
C PHE A 232 3.44 5.07 -17.57
N LEU A 233 2.32 4.85 -18.27
CA LEU A 233 2.25 5.06 -19.72
C LEU A 233 2.35 6.56 -20.12
N ASP A 234 1.92 7.50 -19.27
CA ASP A 234 2.09 8.92 -19.52
C ASP A 234 3.58 9.30 -19.70
N LYS A 235 4.49 8.63 -19.00
CA LYS A 235 5.94 8.89 -19.07
C LYS A 235 6.73 7.91 -19.93
N ALA A 236 6.31 6.66 -19.97
CA ALA A 236 7.02 5.61 -20.69
C ALA A 236 6.38 5.26 -22.04
N GLY A 237 5.16 5.73 -22.34
CA GLY A 237 4.40 5.26 -23.49
C GLY A 237 5.10 5.43 -24.84
N ASP A 238 5.93 6.44 -25.00
CA ASP A 238 6.68 6.69 -26.25
C ASP A 238 7.84 5.68 -26.47
N VAL A 239 8.30 5.01 -25.41
CA VAL A 239 9.43 4.04 -25.47
C VAL A 239 8.99 2.61 -25.20
N VAL A 240 7.77 2.40 -24.71
CA VAL A 240 7.25 1.08 -24.35
C VAL A 240 6.56 0.43 -25.55
N ASP A 241 7.12 -0.70 -26.03
CA ASP A 241 6.40 -1.66 -26.88
C ASP A 241 5.68 -2.64 -25.93
N LEU A 242 4.40 -2.37 -25.62
CA LEU A 242 3.61 -3.16 -24.68
C LEU A 242 3.22 -4.51 -25.33
N VAL A 243 3.96 -5.56 -25.00
CA VAL A 243 3.75 -6.90 -25.57
C VAL A 243 2.79 -7.77 -24.77
N ALA A 244 2.55 -7.42 -23.49
CA ALA A 244 1.60 -8.10 -22.63
C ALA A 244 1.13 -7.21 -21.48
N GLU A 245 -0.14 -7.35 -21.12
CA GLU A 245 -0.79 -6.75 -19.95
C GLU A 245 -1.65 -7.82 -19.31
N GLN A 246 -1.52 -8.00 -17.99
CA GLN A 246 -2.32 -9.00 -17.27
C GLN A 246 -2.57 -8.57 -15.84
N HIS A 247 -3.83 -8.65 -15.38
CA HIS A 247 -4.15 -8.54 -13.97
C HIS A 247 -3.64 -9.77 -13.20
N ALA A 248 -2.92 -9.52 -12.14
CA ALA A 248 -2.41 -10.53 -11.20
C ALA A 248 -2.86 -10.23 -9.76
N ASN A 249 -3.87 -9.37 -9.60
CA ASN A 249 -4.70 -9.15 -8.41
C ASN A 249 -3.88 -8.87 -7.12
N TRP A 250 -2.73 -8.21 -7.24
CA TRP A 250 -1.78 -7.93 -6.17
C TRP A 250 -1.12 -9.16 -5.54
N GLU A 251 -1.24 -10.37 -6.16
CA GLU A 251 -0.83 -11.63 -5.60
C GLU A 251 0.48 -12.16 -6.21
N THR A 252 1.37 -12.69 -5.37
CA THR A 252 2.69 -13.20 -5.78
C THR A 252 2.58 -14.39 -6.73
N ASP A 253 1.72 -15.36 -6.44
CA ASP A 253 1.55 -16.58 -7.22
C ASP A 253 0.92 -16.31 -8.58
N GLN A 254 0.01 -15.33 -8.66
CA GLN A 254 -0.58 -14.89 -9.91
C GLN A 254 0.44 -14.11 -10.76
N GLY A 255 1.26 -13.25 -10.14
CA GLY A 255 2.37 -12.58 -10.82
C GLY A 255 3.38 -13.56 -11.39
N TYR A 256 3.77 -14.58 -10.62
CA TYR A 256 4.64 -15.67 -11.07
C TYR A 256 4.05 -16.39 -12.27
N THR A 257 2.80 -16.85 -12.17
CA THR A 257 2.12 -17.60 -13.25
C THR A 257 1.98 -16.76 -14.52
N ALA A 258 1.61 -15.49 -14.38
CA ALA A 258 1.49 -14.57 -15.50
C ALA A 258 2.81 -14.43 -16.26
N ILE A 259 3.91 -14.18 -15.53
CA ILE A 259 5.22 -13.98 -16.15
C ILE A 259 5.76 -15.27 -16.76
N GLN A 260 5.55 -16.44 -16.17
CA GLN A 260 5.90 -17.71 -16.82
C GLN A 260 5.29 -17.84 -18.21
N ASN A 261 4.03 -17.45 -18.38
CA ASN A 261 3.35 -17.49 -19.67
C ASN A 261 3.85 -16.41 -20.63
N ILE A 262 4.03 -15.19 -20.13
CA ILE A 262 4.46 -14.04 -20.93
C ILE A 262 5.85 -14.24 -21.52
N ILE A 263 6.83 -14.72 -20.75
CA ILE A 263 8.19 -14.97 -21.25
C ILE A 263 8.28 -16.15 -22.24
N GLN A 264 7.32 -17.08 -22.20
CA GLN A 264 7.26 -18.14 -23.22
C GLN A 264 6.85 -17.59 -24.58
N ALA A 265 5.90 -16.64 -24.60
CA ALA A 265 5.40 -16.00 -25.81
C ALA A 265 6.32 -14.87 -26.32
N ASN A 266 7.07 -14.21 -25.44
CA ASN A 266 7.84 -13.00 -25.72
C ASN A 266 9.31 -13.19 -25.33
N LYS A 267 10.09 -13.89 -26.17
CA LYS A 267 11.50 -14.26 -25.88
C LYS A 267 12.46 -13.07 -25.79
N ASP A 268 12.07 -11.95 -26.32
CA ASP A 268 12.83 -10.70 -26.35
C ASP A 268 12.27 -9.62 -25.39
N LEU A 269 11.47 -10.03 -24.41
CA LEU A 269 11.01 -9.18 -23.31
C LEU A 269 12.20 -8.56 -22.57
N GLN A 270 12.12 -7.27 -22.25
CA GLN A 270 13.21 -6.50 -21.62
C GLN A 270 12.81 -5.88 -20.30
N VAL A 271 11.53 -5.48 -20.16
CA VAL A 271 11.02 -4.79 -18.98
C VAL A 271 9.75 -5.46 -18.48
N ILE A 272 9.64 -5.59 -17.17
CA ILE A 272 8.39 -5.91 -16.49
C ILE A 272 8.12 -4.76 -15.50
N TYR A 273 6.98 -4.09 -15.65
CA TYR A 273 6.44 -3.21 -14.63
C TYR A 273 5.37 -3.97 -13.84
N CYS A 274 5.55 -4.03 -12.53
CA CYS A 274 4.60 -4.64 -11.61
C CYS A 274 4.02 -3.52 -10.73
N GLU A 275 2.71 -3.39 -10.72
CA GLU A 275 2.04 -2.34 -9.94
C GLU A 275 2.09 -2.55 -8.43
N ASN A 276 2.65 -3.69 -7.94
CA ASN A 276 3.06 -3.85 -6.56
C ASN A 276 4.25 -4.80 -6.40
N ASP A 277 4.88 -4.78 -5.22
CA ASP A 277 6.06 -5.58 -4.91
C ASP A 277 5.76 -7.09 -4.85
N LEU A 278 4.58 -7.50 -4.39
CA LEU A 278 4.24 -8.92 -4.32
C LEU A 278 4.18 -9.56 -5.71
N MET A 279 3.53 -8.91 -6.67
CA MET A 279 3.55 -9.37 -8.07
C MET A 279 4.97 -9.32 -8.64
N GLY A 280 5.76 -8.30 -8.28
CA GLY A 280 7.16 -8.17 -8.66
C GLY A 280 8.03 -9.31 -8.15
N ILE A 281 7.83 -9.74 -6.91
CA ILE A 281 8.52 -10.90 -6.31
C ILE A 281 8.19 -12.17 -7.09
N GLY A 282 6.92 -12.40 -7.41
CA GLY A 282 6.49 -13.52 -8.25
C GLY A 282 7.08 -13.45 -9.66
N ALA A 283 7.07 -12.25 -10.25
CA ALA A 283 7.67 -12.01 -11.57
C ALA A 283 9.18 -12.34 -11.57
N TYR A 284 9.91 -11.88 -10.54
CA TYR A 284 11.33 -12.19 -10.41
C TYR A 284 11.60 -13.69 -10.30
N GLN A 285 10.81 -14.42 -9.53
CA GLN A 285 10.96 -15.88 -9.41
C GLN A 285 10.82 -16.56 -10.78
N ALA A 286 9.81 -16.19 -11.59
CA ALA A 286 9.64 -16.73 -12.93
C ALA A 286 10.79 -16.38 -13.87
N VAL A 287 11.32 -15.17 -13.81
CA VAL A 287 12.46 -14.70 -14.62
C VAL A 287 13.75 -15.41 -14.22
N ASP A 288 13.99 -15.61 -12.91
CA ASP A 288 15.16 -16.31 -12.38
C ASP A 288 15.16 -17.80 -12.77
N GLU A 289 14.05 -18.48 -12.61
CA GLU A 289 13.89 -19.89 -13.04
C GLU A 289 14.09 -20.07 -14.56
N ALA A 290 13.73 -19.05 -15.35
CA ALA A 290 13.97 -19.06 -16.80
C ALA A 290 15.40 -18.68 -17.18
N GLY A 291 16.26 -18.26 -16.25
CA GLY A 291 17.61 -17.81 -16.50
C GLY A 291 17.70 -16.49 -17.27
N LEU A 292 16.71 -15.59 -17.12
CA LEU A 292 16.58 -14.34 -17.88
C LEU A 292 16.86 -13.07 -17.08
N THR A 293 17.45 -13.18 -15.88
CA THR A 293 17.71 -12.04 -14.97
C THR A 293 18.63 -10.97 -15.56
N ASP A 294 19.54 -11.36 -16.46
CA ASP A 294 20.42 -10.43 -17.16
C ASP A 294 19.67 -9.64 -18.25
N GLN A 295 18.67 -10.27 -18.88
CA GLN A 295 17.90 -9.70 -19.99
C GLN A 295 16.73 -8.85 -19.50
N ILE A 296 15.95 -9.32 -18.52
CA ILE A 296 14.70 -8.70 -18.07
C ILE A 296 14.95 -7.88 -16.81
N LYS A 297 14.48 -6.63 -16.82
CA LYS A 297 14.55 -5.71 -15.69
C LYS A 297 13.15 -5.50 -15.11
N ILE A 298 13.05 -5.55 -13.78
CA ILE A 298 11.77 -5.46 -13.06
C ILE A 298 11.72 -4.15 -12.30
N PHE A 299 10.63 -3.42 -12.50
CA PHE A 299 10.26 -2.20 -11.79
C PHE A 299 9.00 -2.48 -10.99
N SER A 300 8.90 -1.97 -9.78
CA SER A 300 7.84 -2.34 -8.86
C SER A 300 7.26 -1.14 -8.11
N TYR A 301 6.36 -1.41 -7.19
CA TYR A 301 5.63 -0.39 -6.43
C TYR A 301 5.32 -0.94 -5.02
N ASP A 302 5.12 -0.08 -4.04
CA ASP A 302 4.78 -0.19 -2.62
C ASP A 302 5.95 0.10 -1.68
N GLY A 303 7.14 -0.45 -1.92
CA GLY A 303 8.28 -0.33 -1.01
C GLY A 303 8.11 -1.14 0.29
N VAL A 304 7.47 -2.33 0.22
CA VAL A 304 7.43 -3.24 1.36
C VAL A 304 8.83 -3.79 1.67
N THR A 305 9.01 -4.35 2.87
CA THR A 305 10.34 -4.78 3.35
C THR A 305 11.05 -5.72 2.37
N GLU A 306 10.34 -6.71 1.83
CA GLU A 306 10.91 -7.64 0.87
C GLU A 306 11.18 -6.97 -0.49
N GLY A 307 10.29 -6.08 -0.97
CA GLY A 307 10.50 -5.30 -2.19
C GLY A 307 11.75 -4.41 -2.11
N LEU A 308 11.92 -3.70 -1.00
CA LEU A 308 13.13 -2.92 -0.71
C LEU A 308 14.40 -3.80 -0.69
N GLN A 309 14.31 -5.01 -0.12
CA GLN A 309 15.41 -5.97 -0.12
C GLN A 309 15.74 -6.42 -1.55
N TYR A 310 14.74 -6.62 -2.40
CA TYR A 310 14.94 -6.97 -3.81
C TYR A 310 15.65 -5.85 -4.59
N VAL A 311 15.39 -4.59 -4.28
CA VAL A 311 16.16 -3.46 -4.84
C VAL A 311 17.61 -3.48 -4.34
N VAL A 312 17.84 -3.74 -3.04
CA VAL A 312 19.21 -3.86 -2.47
C VAL A 312 20.01 -4.97 -3.13
N ASP A 313 19.37 -6.11 -3.37
CA ASP A 313 19.98 -7.29 -3.98
C ASP A 313 20.16 -7.14 -5.51
N GLY A 314 19.61 -6.08 -6.11
CA GLY A 314 19.65 -5.84 -7.55
C GLY A 314 18.69 -6.73 -8.36
N LYS A 315 17.70 -7.32 -7.69
CA LYS A 315 16.64 -8.14 -8.30
C LYS A 315 15.56 -7.25 -8.94
N PHE A 316 15.19 -6.14 -8.27
CA PHE A 316 14.44 -5.05 -8.86
C PHE A 316 15.39 -3.91 -9.23
N VAL A 317 15.03 -3.17 -10.27
CA VAL A 317 15.69 -1.91 -10.61
C VAL A 317 15.32 -0.87 -9.57
N SER A 318 14.02 -0.75 -9.30
CA SER A 318 13.43 0.16 -8.32
C SER A 318 12.07 -0.32 -7.83
N THR A 319 11.61 0.29 -6.74
CA THR A 319 10.22 0.27 -6.31
C THR A 319 9.78 1.68 -5.94
N CYS A 320 8.54 2.07 -6.29
CA CYS A 320 7.96 3.33 -5.86
C CYS A 320 7.37 3.14 -4.45
N ALA A 321 8.15 3.52 -3.43
CA ALA A 321 7.79 3.32 -2.03
C ALA A 321 6.71 4.29 -1.58
N GLN A 322 5.60 3.76 -1.06
CA GLN A 322 4.50 4.49 -0.45
C GLN A 322 4.77 4.81 1.04
N GLN A 323 3.81 5.49 1.70
CA GLN A 323 3.92 5.93 3.09
C GLN A 323 2.80 5.32 3.98
N PRO A 324 2.68 3.97 4.10
CA PRO A 324 1.55 3.33 4.79
C PRO A 324 1.46 3.70 6.28
N ILE A 325 2.59 3.91 6.96
CA ILE A 325 2.61 4.34 8.37
C ILE A 325 2.02 5.75 8.52
N LYS A 326 2.42 6.70 7.65
CA LYS A 326 1.88 8.06 7.64
C LYS A 326 0.38 8.05 7.35
N MET A 327 -0.06 7.20 6.42
CA MET A 327 -1.46 7.02 6.03
C MET A 327 -2.32 6.60 7.23
N GLY A 328 -1.93 5.56 7.96
CA GLY A 328 -2.65 5.09 9.15
C GLY A 328 -2.72 6.14 10.25
N LYS A 329 -1.61 6.85 10.55
CA LYS A 329 -1.58 7.94 11.53
C LYS A 329 -2.51 9.09 11.16
N LEU A 330 -2.51 9.51 9.89
CA LEU A 330 -3.39 10.57 9.39
C LEU A 330 -4.86 10.19 9.49
N GLY A 331 -5.20 8.93 9.19
CA GLY A 331 -6.56 8.42 9.35
C GLY A 331 -7.07 8.59 10.77
N VAL A 332 -6.30 8.12 11.76
CA VAL A 332 -6.68 8.23 13.18
C VAL A 332 -6.69 9.69 13.66
N ALA A 333 -5.70 10.49 13.27
CA ALA A 333 -5.63 11.90 13.70
C ALA A 333 -6.83 12.70 13.18
N ASN A 334 -7.23 12.50 11.91
CA ASN A 334 -8.38 13.21 11.35
C ASN A 334 -9.72 12.67 11.88
N MET A 335 -9.82 11.36 12.19
CA MET A 335 -10.98 10.83 12.91
C MET A 335 -11.09 11.45 14.31
N ALA A 336 -10.00 11.61 15.03
CA ALA A 336 -9.99 12.29 16.34
C ALA A 336 -10.39 13.77 16.23
N LYS A 337 -10.01 14.48 15.14
CA LYS A 337 -10.53 15.85 14.88
C LYS A 337 -12.05 15.85 14.73
N ILE A 338 -12.62 14.89 14.00
CA ILE A 338 -14.08 14.75 13.85
C ILE A 338 -14.72 14.52 15.24
N PHE A 339 -14.18 13.65 16.06
CA PHE A 339 -14.66 13.40 17.42
C PHE A 339 -14.60 14.64 18.32
N ALA A 340 -13.65 15.54 18.06
CA ALA A 340 -13.54 16.84 18.74
C ALA A 340 -14.45 17.94 18.12
N GLY A 341 -15.33 17.59 17.18
CA GLY A 341 -16.20 18.54 16.49
C GLY A 341 -15.47 19.50 15.55
N LYS A 342 -14.33 19.07 15.00
CA LYS A 342 -13.55 19.79 13.99
C LYS A 342 -13.68 19.12 12.64
N ASP A 343 -13.44 19.89 11.57
CA ASP A 343 -13.39 19.35 10.24
C ASP A 343 -12.12 18.51 10.01
N ALA A 344 -12.25 17.38 9.32
CA ALA A 344 -11.14 16.63 8.77
C ALA A 344 -10.73 17.24 7.41
N GLU A 345 -9.46 17.07 7.04
CA GLU A 345 -9.00 17.41 5.71
C GLU A 345 -9.68 16.48 4.69
N SER A 346 -10.19 17.05 3.59
CA SER A 346 -10.93 16.24 2.60
C SER A 346 -10.02 15.31 1.78
N TYR A 347 -8.77 15.72 1.56
CA TYR A 347 -7.78 14.97 0.78
C TYR A 347 -6.37 15.22 1.31
N ILE A 348 -5.60 14.14 1.50
CA ILE A 348 -4.18 14.23 1.81
C ILE A 348 -3.42 13.25 0.91
N ASP A 349 -2.56 13.77 0.05
CA ASP A 349 -1.52 12.95 -0.59
C ASP A 349 -0.43 12.62 0.45
N THR A 350 -0.24 11.33 0.70
CA THR A 350 0.80 10.87 1.62
C THR A 350 2.19 10.91 1.01
N GLY A 351 2.26 11.00 -0.32
CA GLY A 351 3.47 11.00 -1.11
C GLY A 351 4.06 9.61 -1.35
N CYS A 352 4.96 9.53 -2.31
CA CYS A 352 5.76 8.35 -2.60
C CYS A 352 7.17 8.75 -3.05
N GLU A 353 8.11 7.81 -3.01
CA GLU A 353 9.50 8.05 -3.45
C GLU A 353 10.00 6.81 -4.22
N LEU A 354 10.65 7.05 -5.36
CA LEU A 354 11.31 5.98 -6.13
C LEU A 354 12.63 5.61 -5.46
N ILE A 355 12.80 4.34 -5.12
CA ILE A 355 13.96 3.80 -4.39
C ILE A 355 14.77 2.90 -5.32
#